data_2c13321ce7a6a307c8212d9e110c4f94
#
_entry.id   2c13321ce7a6a307c8212d9e110c4f94
#
_cell.length_a   1.000
_cell.length_b   1.000
_cell.length_c   1.000
_cell.angle_alpha   90.00
_cell.angle_beta   90.00
_cell.angle_gamma   90.00
#
_symmetry.space_group_name_H-M   'P 1'
#
loop_
_entity.id
_entity.type
_entity.pdbx_description
1 polymer ?
#
loop_
_entity_poly.entity_id
_entity_poly.type
_entity_poly.pdbx_seq_one_letter_code
_entity_poly.pdbx_strand_id
1 'polypeptide(L)'
;MPLTLVADADCVQLYHGTEEVANHLRSYDADCTVEARAHLAGLVAAKRQAASLTRRDRLQQAVPAVATLIERLASRGEALGAPVARLTRLLDDYGAAELAAAVETALDRDACGAGSVAYFLEQRRRIRRQAPPVPVVLPADPRVRDLDVPAHPLESYDALIQSDDPADAS
;
A
#
# COMPACT_ATOMS: atom_id res chain seq x y z
N MET A 1 13.21 -14.53 30.62
CA MET A 1 12.98 -15.99 30.68
C MET A 1 14.32 -16.68 30.41
N PRO A 2 14.78 -17.63 31.25
CA PRO A 2 16.02 -18.37 31.01
C PRO A 2 15.80 -19.39 29.89
N LEU A 3 16.74 -19.46 28.96
CA LEU A 3 16.82 -20.48 27.92
C LEU A 3 18.02 -21.37 28.18
N THR A 4 17.86 -22.66 27.98
CA THR A 4 18.96 -23.64 28.02
C THR A 4 19.46 -23.90 26.61
N LEU A 5 20.77 -23.73 26.38
CA LEU A 5 21.42 -24.02 25.12
C LEU A 5 22.12 -25.36 25.24
N VAL A 6 21.83 -26.25 24.31
CA VAL A 6 22.52 -27.53 24.11
C VAL A 6 23.16 -27.52 22.75
N ALA A 7 24.47 -27.74 22.67
CA ALA A 7 25.20 -27.80 21.40
C ALA A 7 25.96 -29.14 21.29
N ASP A 8 25.77 -29.82 20.19
CA ASP A 8 26.54 -30.98 19.78
C ASP A 8 27.44 -30.66 18.55
N ALA A 9 27.95 -31.66 17.88
CA ALA A 9 28.82 -31.47 16.72
C ALA A 9 28.12 -30.87 15.50
N ASP A 10 26.81 -31.14 15.35
CA ASP A 10 26.08 -30.87 14.14
C ASP A 10 24.99 -29.78 14.33
N CYS A 11 24.48 -29.63 15.56
CA CYS A 11 23.39 -28.70 15.82
C CYS A 11 23.51 -27.92 17.14
N VAL A 12 22.77 -26.82 17.21
CA VAL A 12 22.58 -26.00 18.40
C VAL A 12 21.09 -25.92 18.67
N GLN A 13 20.68 -26.42 19.83
CA GLN A 13 19.30 -26.49 20.26
C GLN A 13 19.04 -25.51 21.42
N LEU A 14 17.92 -24.82 21.38
CA LEU A 14 17.47 -23.91 22.42
C LEU A 14 16.19 -24.47 23.06
N TYR A 15 16.21 -24.58 24.38
CA TYR A 15 15.09 -25.08 25.17
C TYR A 15 14.55 -24.02 26.13
N HIS A 16 13.23 -23.96 26.23
CA HIS A 16 12.54 -23.27 27.30
C HIS A 16 11.89 -24.32 28.23
N GLY A 17 12.53 -24.60 29.37
CA GLY A 17 12.15 -25.75 30.21
C GLY A 17 12.43 -27.07 29.49
N THR A 18 11.38 -27.83 29.17
CA THR A 18 11.46 -29.08 28.39
C THR A 18 11.07 -28.93 26.93
N GLU A 19 10.66 -27.75 26.50
CA GLU A 19 10.20 -27.49 25.14
C GLU A 19 11.36 -26.99 24.27
N GLU A 20 11.57 -27.64 23.11
CA GLU A 20 12.52 -27.16 22.09
C GLU A 20 11.94 -25.97 21.37
N VAL A 21 12.60 -24.82 21.52
CA VAL A 21 12.17 -23.54 20.91
C VAL A 21 12.82 -23.31 19.57
N ALA A 22 14.05 -23.77 19.39
CA ALA A 22 14.78 -23.61 18.13
C ALA A 22 15.86 -24.69 17.98
N ASN A 23 16.10 -25.09 16.72
CA ASN A 23 17.15 -26.00 16.32
C ASN A 23 17.85 -25.44 15.08
N HIS A 24 19.13 -25.24 15.15
CA HIS A 24 19.96 -24.70 14.08
C HIS A 24 21.12 -25.60 13.77
N LEU A 25 21.50 -25.72 12.50
CA LEU A 25 22.75 -26.35 12.12
C LEU A 25 23.92 -25.55 12.71
N ARG A 26 24.87 -26.24 13.30
CA ARG A 26 26.05 -25.60 13.86
C ARG A 26 26.96 -25.12 12.73
N SER A 27 27.38 -23.86 12.79
CA SER A 27 28.44 -23.32 11.94
C SER A 27 29.71 -23.16 12.74
N TYR A 28 30.82 -23.49 12.13
CA TYR A 28 32.19 -23.31 12.67
C TYR A 28 32.89 -22.12 12.02
N ASP A 29 32.21 -21.46 11.08
CA ASP A 29 32.72 -20.26 10.42
C ASP A 29 32.68 -19.07 11.37
N ALA A 30 33.75 -18.28 11.40
CA ALA A 30 33.80 -17.05 12.16
C ALA A 30 32.83 -16.01 11.55
N ASP A 31 32.19 -15.20 12.41
CA ASP A 31 31.28 -14.11 12.02
C ASP A 31 30.06 -14.55 11.19
N CYS A 32 29.68 -15.82 11.27
CA CYS A 32 28.48 -16.35 10.60
C CYS A 32 27.25 -16.28 11.51
N THR A 33 26.14 -15.75 10.97
CA THR A 33 24.84 -15.77 11.64
C THR A 33 23.96 -16.83 11.01
N VAL A 34 23.52 -17.81 11.82
CA VAL A 34 22.61 -18.87 11.38
C VAL A 34 21.19 -18.50 11.75
N GLU A 35 20.35 -18.24 10.76
CA GLU A 35 18.97 -17.83 10.93
C GLU A 35 17.98 -18.84 10.35
N ALA A 36 16.92 -19.14 11.10
CA ALA A 36 15.81 -19.94 10.59
C ALA A 36 14.81 -19.03 9.87
N ARG A 37 14.57 -19.29 8.58
CA ARG A 37 13.61 -18.50 7.75
C ARG A 37 12.21 -18.43 8.37
N ALA A 38 11.78 -19.49 9.06
CA ALA A 38 10.49 -19.52 9.74
C ALA A 38 10.38 -18.47 10.85
N HIS A 39 11.45 -18.26 11.63
CA HIS A 39 11.47 -17.24 12.69
C HIS A 39 11.45 -15.83 12.13
N LEU A 40 12.17 -15.57 11.04
CA LEU A 40 12.15 -14.28 10.34
C LEU A 40 10.76 -13.99 9.75
N ALA A 41 10.13 -14.98 9.13
CA ALA A 41 8.80 -14.80 8.55
C ALA A 41 7.77 -14.42 9.61
N GLY A 42 7.79 -15.07 10.78
CA GLY A 42 6.92 -14.74 11.91
C GLY A 42 7.15 -13.31 12.44
N LEU A 43 8.41 -12.93 12.62
CA LEU A 43 8.76 -11.57 13.06
C LEU A 43 8.34 -10.49 12.05
N VAL A 44 8.56 -10.72 10.76
CA VAL A 44 8.15 -9.80 9.69
C VAL A 44 6.63 -9.67 9.64
N ALA A 45 5.89 -10.79 9.79
CA ALA A 45 4.44 -10.77 9.84
C ALA A 45 3.92 -9.97 11.04
N ALA A 46 4.47 -10.21 12.25
CA ALA A 46 4.11 -9.47 13.46
C ALA A 46 4.41 -7.96 13.34
N LYS A 47 5.58 -7.58 12.79
CA LYS A 47 5.92 -6.17 12.55
C LYS A 47 4.98 -5.51 11.54
N ARG A 48 4.60 -6.21 10.47
CA ARG A 48 3.63 -5.70 9.48
C ARG A 48 2.25 -5.49 10.10
N GLN A 49 1.79 -6.43 10.91
CA GLN A 49 0.52 -6.34 11.62
C GLN A 49 0.51 -5.16 12.60
N ALA A 50 1.54 -5.01 13.43
CA ALA A 50 1.66 -3.89 14.36
C ALA A 50 1.68 -2.54 13.63
N ALA A 51 2.44 -2.42 12.53
CA ALA A 51 2.46 -1.20 11.72
C ALA A 51 1.10 -0.88 11.09
N SER A 52 0.33 -1.89 10.68
CA SER A 52 -1.02 -1.72 10.15
C SER A 52 -2.00 -1.20 11.21
N LEU A 53 -1.95 -1.73 12.43
CA LEU A 53 -2.78 -1.28 13.55
C LEU A 53 -2.47 0.18 13.89
N THR A 54 -1.19 0.54 14.06
CA THR A 54 -0.78 1.92 14.37
C THR A 54 -1.23 2.91 13.30
N ARG A 55 -1.15 2.55 12.01
CA ARG A 55 -1.63 3.40 10.91
C ARG A 55 -3.14 3.59 10.95
N ARG A 56 -3.88 2.55 11.24
CA ARG A 56 -5.34 2.59 11.36
C ARG A 56 -5.76 3.52 12.51
N ASP A 57 -5.15 3.38 13.67
CA ASP A 57 -5.44 4.22 14.85
C ASP A 57 -5.14 5.68 14.55
N ARG A 58 -3.99 5.98 13.93
CA ARG A 58 -3.63 7.35 13.52
C ARG A 58 -4.66 7.95 12.54
N LEU A 59 -5.11 7.18 11.56
CA LEU A 59 -6.13 7.61 10.61
C LEU A 59 -7.47 7.90 11.30
N GLN A 60 -7.91 7.02 12.18
CA GLN A 60 -9.18 7.20 12.89
C GLN A 60 -9.16 8.37 13.87
N GLN A 61 -8.01 8.64 14.51
CA GLN A 61 -7.84 9.82 15.36
C GLN A 61 -7.87 11.12 14.55
N ALA A 62 -7.21 11.14 13.38
CA ALA A 62 -7.15 12.33 12.53
C ALA A 62 -8.48 12.56 11.78
N VAL A 63 -9.16 11.51 11.35
CA VAL A 63 -10.40 11.54 10.55
C VAL A 63 -11.35 10.45 11.03
N PRO A 64 -12.24 10.71 11.99
CA PRO A 64 -13.15 9.71 12.55
C PRO A 64 -14.01 8.98 11.50
N ALA A 65 -14.45 9.67 10.45
CA ALA A 65 -15.25 9.11 9.36
C ALA A 65 -14.54 7.97 8.60
N VAL A 66 -13.22 7.87 8.70
CA VAL A 66 -12.44 6.75 8.12
C VAL A 66 -12.80 5.40 8.75
N ALA A 67 -13.27 5.38 10.01
CA ALA A 67 -13.72 4.15 10.65
C ALA A 67 -14.84 3.48 9.84
N THR A 68 -15.87 4.23 9.49
CA THR A 68 -17.00 3.76 8.67
C THR A 68 -16.55 3.32 7.27
N LEU A 69 -15.61 4.04 6.67
CA LEU A 69 -15.05 3.67 5.37
C LEU A 69 -14.33 2.30 5.45
N ILE A 70 -13.51 2.09 6.47
CA ILE A 70 -12.80 0.83 6.70
C ILE A 70 -13.78 -0.31 6.98
N GLU A 71 -14.83 -0.08 7.75
CA GLU A 71 -15.88 -1.07 8.02
C GLU A 71 -16.60 -1.50 6.74
N ARG A 72 -16.94 -0.56 5.85
CA ARG A 72 -17.54 -0.87 4.54
C ARG A 72 -16.59 -1.65 3.64
N LEU A 73 -15.29 -1.34 3.63
CA LEU A 73 -14.29 -2.12 2.90
C LEU A 73 -14.17 -3.55 3.45
N ALA A 74 -14.15 -3.69 4.77
CA ALA A 74 -14.10 -5.00 5.44
C ALA A 74 -15.34 -5.85 5.14
N SER A 75 -16.54 -5.24 5.16
CA SER A 75 -17.80 -5.94 4.84
C SER A 75 -17.86 -6.44 3.39
N ARG A 76 -17.12 -5.82 2.48
CA ARG A 76 -16.94 -6.26 1.08
C ARG A 76 -15.86 -7.34 0.92
N GLY A 77 -15.20 -7.76 2.00
CA GLY A 77 -14.14 -8.77 1.97
C GLY A 77 -12.80 -8.25 1.45
N GLU A 78 -12.59 -6.93 1.37
CA GLU A 78 -11.35 -6.36 0.87
C GLU A 78 -10.22 -6.45 1.90
N ALA A 79 -8.99 -6.74 1.44
CA ALA A 79 -7.80 -6.71 2.28
C ALA A 79 -7.45 -5.27 2.68
N LEU A 80 -7.55 -4.94 3.97
CA LEU A 80 -7.45 -3.56 4.47
C LEU A 80 -6.05 -2.94 4.43
N GLY A 81 -4.99 -3.74 4.30
CA GLY A 81 -3.61 -3.27 4.38
C GLY A 81 -3.25 -2.19 3.35
N ALA A 82 -3.58 -2.43 2.08
CA ALA A 82 -3.29 -1.49 1.00
C ALA A 82 -4.16 -0.21 1.06
N PRO A 83 -5.49 -0.29 1.26
CA PRO A 83 -6.33 0.89 1.46
C PRO A 83 -5.88 1.76 2.63
N VAL A 84 -5.60 1.18 3.79
CA VAL A 84 -5.13 1.91 4.98
C VAL A 84 -3.79 2.61 4.71
N ALA A 85 -2.84 1.93 4.06
CA ALA A 85 -1.55 2.53 3.71
C ALA A 85 -1.72 3.71 2.74
N ARG A 86 -2.63 3.59 1.76
CA ARG A 86 -2.93 4.66 0.80
C ARG A 86 -3.60 5.86 1.48
N LEU A 87 -4.61 5.62 2.33
CA LEU A 87 -5.28 6.68 3.08
C LEU A 87 -4.32 7.41 4.04
N THR A 88 -3.36 6.69 4.63
CA THR A 88 -2.33 7.31 5.47
C THR A 88 -1.45 8.28 4.66
N ARG A 89 -1.05 7.90 3.45
CA ARG A 89 -0.31 8.81 2.55
C ARG A 89 -1.15 10.03 2.17
N LEU A 90 -2.44 9.84 1.86
CA LEU A 90 -3.33 10.96 1.57
C LEU A 90 -3.49 11.89 2.78
N LEU A 91 -3.50 11.36 3.99
CA LEU A 91 -3.49 12.17 5.22
C LEU A 91 -2.20 13.01 5.33
N ASP A 92 -1.05 12.41 5.03
CA ASP A 92 0.24 13.09 5.07
C ASP A 92 0.34 14.19 3.99
N ASP A 93 -0.17 13.92 2.78
CA ASP A 93 -0.08 14.82 1.63
C ASP A 93 -1.10 15.97 1.69
N TYR A 94 -2.33 15.71 2.11
CA TYR A 94 -3.46 16.65 2.02
C TYR A 94 -3.90 17.22 3.37
N GLY A 95 -3.53 16.59 4.46
CA GLY A 95 -3.96 16.93 5.81
C GLY A 95 -5.36 16.41 6.18
N ALA A 96 -5.66 16.49 7.48
CA ALA A 96 -6.86 15.86 8.05
C ALA A 96 -8.17 16.47 7.54
N ALA A 97 -8.24 17.80 7.41
CA ALA A 97 -9.46 18.49 7.01
C ALA A 97 -9.89 18.16 5.58
N GLU A 98 -8.94 18.15 4.63
CA GLU A 98 -9.24 17.82 3.24
C GLU A 98 -9.57 16.33 3.08
N LEU A 99 -8.85 15.46 3.80
CA LEU A 99 -9.13 14.03 3.79
C LEU A 99 -10.52 13.75 4.39
N ALA A 100 -10.91 14.39 5.48
CA ALA A 100 -12.23 14.22 6.09
C ALA A 100 -13.35 14.53 5.09
N ALA A 101 -13.28 15.69 4.45
CA ALA A 101 -14.30 16.11 3.47
C ALA A 101 -14.36 15.18 2.24
N ALA A 102 -13.23 14.62 1.81
CA ALA A 102 -13.21 13.66 0.70
C ALA A 102 -13.77 12.30 1.12
N VAL A 103 -13.51 11.85 2.35
CA VAL A 103 -14.06 10.60 2.92
C VAL A 103 -15.57 10.72 3.08
N GLU A 104 -16.10 11.83 3.60
CA GLU A 104 -17.52 12.09 3.69
C GLU A 104 -18.18 12.02 2.29
N THR A 105 -17.61 12.71 1.30
CA THR A 105 -18.08 12.65 -0.09
C THR A 105 -18.08 11.21 -0.65
N ALA A 106 -17.07 10.43 -0.32
CA ALA A 106 -16.96 9.03 -0.76
C ALA A 106 -18.04 8.16 -0.10
N LEU A 107 -18.30 8.36 1.19
CA LEU A 107 -19.34 7.65 1.94
C LEU A 107 -20.74 7.99 1.42
N ASP A 108 -21.02 9.26 1.15
CA ASP A 108 -22.32 9.74 0.62
C ASP A 108 -22.62 9.15 -0.76
N ARG A 109 -21.59 8.92 -1.56
CA ARG A 109 -21.71 8.35 -2.92
C ARG A 109 -21.53 6.83 -2.96
N ASP A 110 -21.42 6.18 -1.81
CA ASP A 110 -21.09 4.74 -1.67
C ASP A 110 -19.84 4.30 -2.46
N ALA A 111 -18.91 5.22 -2.69
CA ALA A 111 -17.65 5.03 -3.41
C ALA A 111 -16.51 4.81 -2.42
N CYS A 112 -16.58 3.76 -1.60
CA CYS A 112 -15.76 3.56 -0.41
C CYS A 112 -14.29 3.16 -0.67
N GLY A 113 -13.80 3.11 -1.92
CA GLY A 113 -12.41 2.78 -2.24
C GLY A 113 -11.42 3.91 -1.92
N ALA A 114 -10.21 3.57 -1.48
CA ALA A 114 -9.14 4.56 -1.28
C ALA A 114 -8.78 5.32 -2.57
N GLY A 115 -9.04 4.72 -3.75
CA GLY A 115 -8.93 5.38 -5.06
C GLY A 115 -9.98 6.48 -5.26
N SER A 116 -11.21 6.23 -4.83
CA SER A 116 -12.30 7.20 -4.90
C SER A 116 -12.04 8.40 -3.99
N VAL A 117 -11.54 8.16 -2.78
CA VAL A 117 -11.13 9.23 -1.87
C VAL A 117 -10.04 10.11 -2.50
N ALA A 118 -9.02 9.50 -3.13
CA ALA A 118 -7.97 10.24 -3.84
C ALA A 118 -8.56 11.09 -4.99
N TYR A 119 -9.49 10.52 -5.76
CA TYR A 119 -10.18 11.23 -6.83
C TYR A 119 -10.95 12.46 -6.31
N PHE A 120 -11.69 12.32 -5.21
CA PHE A 120 -12.43 13.44 -4.62
C PHE A 120 -11.51 14.52 -4.05
N LEU A 121 -10.36 14.15 -3.46
CA LEU A 121 -9.33 15.10 -3.07
C LEU A 121 -8.82 15.92 -4.26
N GLU A 122 -8.46 15.25 -5.34
CA GLU A 122 -7.99 15.89 -6.58
C GLU A 122 -9.06 16.80 -7.19
N GLN A 123 -10.31 16.33 -7.27
CA GLN A 123 -11.42 17.11 -7.79
C GLN A 123 -11.65 18.39 -6.98
N ARG A 124 -11.64 18.30 -5.65
CA ARG A 124 -11.78 19.46 -4.75
C ARG A 124 -10.68 20.48 -4.98
N ARG A 125 -9.44 20.05 -5.13
CA ARG A 125 -8.30 20.92 -5.41
C ARG A 125 -8.42 21.62 -6.75
N ARG A 126 -8.81 20.90 -7.80
CA ARG A 126 -9.06 21.49 -9.14
C ARG A 126 -10.12 22.60 -9.09
N ILE A 127 -11.22 22.33 -8.39
CA ILE A 127 -12.29 23.34 -8.20
C ILE A 127 -11.74 24.59 -7.50
N ARG A 128 -10.88 24.41 -6.48
CA ARG A 128 -10.27 25.51 -5.73
C ARG A 128 -9.03 26.11 -6.41
N ARG A 129 -8.62 25.61 -7.56
CA ARG A 129 -7.41 26.02 -8.29
C ARG A 129 -6.14 25.98 -7.44
N GLN A 130 -6.03 24.99 -6.55
CA GLN A 130 -4.88 24.81 -5.67
C GLN A 130 -3.80 23.97 -6.37
N ALA A 131 -2.53 24.31 -6.19
CA ALA A 131 -1.40 23.52 -6.67
C ALA A 131 -1.37 22.11 -6.05
N PRO A 132 -0.83 21.08 -6.73
CA PRO A 132 -0.71 19.73 -6.15
C PRO A 132 0.10 19.76 -4.84
N PRO A 133 -0.23 18.88 -3.84
CA PRO A 133 0.41 18.88 -2.52
C PRO A 133 1.89 18.50 -2.61
N VAL A 134 2.20 17.64 -3.57
CA VAL A 134 3.57 17.23 -3.87
C VAL A 134 4.04 17.99 -5.11
N PRO A 135 5.13 18.76 -5.04
CA PRO A 135 5.65 19.46 -6.21
C PRO A 135 6.07 18.43 -7.27
N VAL A 136 5.58 18.63 -8.49
CA VAL A 136 6.02 17.82 -9.64
C VAL A 136 7.44 18.24 -9.96
N VAL A 137 8.42 17.38 -9.69
CA VAL A 137 9.80 17.57 -10.11
C VAL A 137 9.88 17.14 -11.58
N LEU A 138 9.98 18.11 -12.47
CA LEU A 138 10.18 17.83 -13.89
C LEU A 138 11.59 17.31 -14.12
N PRO A 139 11.80 16.42 -15.11
CA PRO A 139 13.12 15.96 -15.50
C PRO A 139 14.06 17.13 -15.84
N ALA A 140 15.33 16.98 -15.47
CA ALA A 140 16.35 18.00 -15.76
C ALA A 140 16.65 18.11 -17.28
N ASP A 141 16.43 17.02 -18.05
CA ASP A 141 16.62 17.01 -19.50
C ASP A 141 15.52 17.83 -20.19
N PRO A 142 15.86 18.94 -20.89
CA PRO A 142 14.90 19.78 -21.61
C PRO A 142 14.09 19.01 -22.66
N ARG A 143 14.66 17.97 -23.26
CA ARG A 143 13.98 17.16 -24.29
C ARG A 143 12.80 16.39 -23.72
N VAL A 144 12.86 16.02 -22.44
CA VAL A 144 11.78 15.31 -21.73
C VAL A 144 10.84 16.30 -21.03
N ARG A 145 11.42 17.37 -20.45
CA ARG A 145 10.66 18.39 -19.72
C ARG A 145 9.73 19.19 -20.61
N ASP A 146 10.24 19.57 -21.78
CA ASP A 146 9.56 20.47 -22.71
C ASP A 146 8.93 19.68 -23.89
N LEU A 147 8.74 18.35 -23.73
CA LEU A 147 8.10 17.49 -24.72
C LEU A 147 6.64 17.90 -24.89
N ASP A 148 6.33 18.48 -26.04
CA ASP A 148 4.96 18.74 -26.46
C ASP A 148 4.42 17.50 -27.19
N VAL A 149 3.41 16.87 -26.57
CA VAL A 149 2.71 15.73 -27.17
C VAL A 149 1.41 16.27 -27.78
N PRO A 150 1.35 16.37 -29.12
CA PRO A 150 0.13 16.82 -29.77
C PRO A 150 -1.03 15.88 -29.46
N ALA A 151 -2.19 16.46 -29.18
CA ALA A 151 -3.41 15.68 -28.94
C ALA A 151 -3.72 14.81 -30.16
N HIS A 152 -3.91 13.52 -29.97
CA HIS A 152 -4.32 12.62 -31.04
C HIS A 152 -5.75 12.99 -31.49
N PRO A 153 -6.01 13.18 -32.79
CA PRO A 153 -7.36 13.44 -33.26
C PRO A 153 -8.25 12.21 -33.00
N LEU A 154 -9.43 12.43 -32.43
CA LEU A 154 -10.35 11.35 -32.04
C LEU A 154 -10.82 10.53 -33.26
N GLU A 155 -10.85 11.16 -34.44
CA GLU A 155 -11.20 10.52 -35.72
C GLU A 155 -10.25 9.37 -36.09
N SER A 156 -9.01 9.39 -35.60
CA SER A 156 -8.07 8.29 -35.84
C SER A 156 -8.47 6.98 -35.12
N TYR A 157 -9.26 7.08 -34.04
CA TYR A 157 -9.78 5.91 -33.33
C TYR A 157 -11.03 5.34 -34.02
N ASP A 158 -11.85 6.18 -34.65
CA ASP A 158 -13.01 5.76 -35.42
C ASP A 158 -12.61 4.93 -36.63
N ALA A 159 -11.47 5.24 -37.24
CA ALA A 159 -10.91 4.47 -38.35
C ALA A 159 -10.47 3.04 -37.95
N LEU A 160 -10.05 2.84 -36.68
CA LEU A 160 -9.69 1.52 -36.17
C LEU A 160 -10.90 0.63 -35.91
N ILE A 161 -12.04 1.21 -35.54
CA ILE A 161 -13.29 0.50 -35.31
C ILE A 161 -13.91 0.01 -36.63
N GLN A 162 -13.75 0.79 -37.71
CA GLN A 162 -14.29 0.47 -39.04
C GLN A 162 -13.49 -0.60 -39.79
N SER A 163 -12.24 -0.89 -39.36
CA SER A 163 -11.40 -1.93 -39.99
C SER A 163 -11.67 -3.36 -39.48
N ASP A 164 -12.55 -3.54 -38.50
CA ASP A 164 -12.89 -4.84 -37.89
C ASP A 164 -14.24 -5.39 -38.39
N ASP A 165 -14.65 -5.07 -39.62
CA ASP A 165 -15.85 -5.66 -40.23
C ASP A 165 -15.47 -7.04 -40.83
N PRO A 166 -15.95 -8.17 -40.27
CA PRO A 166 -15.58 -9.52 -40.71
C PRO A 166 -16.42 -9.94 -41.96
N ALA A 167 -16.41 -9.14 -43.01
CA ALA A 167 -17.15 -9.43 -44.23
C ALA A 167 -16.27 -10.01 -45.37
N ASP A 168 -15.23 -10.80 -45.05
CA ASP A 168 -14.52 -11.55 -46.09
C ASP A 168 -14.08 -12.95 -45.60
N ALA A 169 -15.07 -13.77 -45.28
CA ALA A 169 -14.93 -15.22 -45.12
C ALA A 169 -16.02 -15.92 -45.94
N SER A 170 -15.84 -15.99 -47.26
CA SER A 170 -16.56 -16.92 -48.14
C SER A 170 -15.56 -17.73 -48.94
#